data_1b25d5a32da02fcd8a9547bdc17de0b8
#
_entry.id   1b25d5a32da02fcd8a9547bdc17de0b8
#
_cell.length_a   1.000
_cell.length_b   1.000
_cell.length_c   1.000
_cell.angle_alpha   90.00
_cell.angle_beta   90.00
_cell.angle_gamma   90.00
#
_symmetry.space_group_name_H-M   'P 1'
#
loop_
_entity.id
_entity.type
_entity.pdbx_description
1 polymer ?
#
loop_
_entity_poly.entity_id
_entity_poly.type
_entity_poly.pdbx_seq_one_letter_code
_entity_poly.pdbx_strand_id
1 'polypeptide(L)'
;MAKIGFIGMGNMGYAMLKGALKVFEKDDILFTRKNSVLGRSMEEETGVRFVESNAELANNVKYLILAVKPQMYDQVIKNIENVITK
;
A
#
# COMPACT_ATOMS: atom_id res chain seq x y z
N MET A 1 6.53 4.82 12.49
CA MET A 1 6.30 4.95 11.04
C MET A 1 6.71 3.67 10.33
N ALA A 2 5.84 3.17 9.45
CA ALA A 2 6.19 2.00 8.67
C ALA A 2 7.26 2.33 7.63
N LYS A 3 7.98 1.32 7.17
CA LYS A 3 9.06 1.55 6.21
C LYS A 3 8.55 1.60 4.77
N ILE A 4 7.59 0.77 4.42
CA ILE A 4 7.14 0.63 3.03
C ILE A 4 5.64 0.54 2.94
N GLY A 5 5.06 1.16 1.92
CA GLY A 5 3.63 1.13 1.67
C GLY A 5 3.33 0.76 0.22
N PHE A 6 2.31 -0.05 0.03
CA PHE A 6 1.85 -0.46 -1.30
C PHE A 6 0.48 0.16 -1.55
N ILE A 7 0.35 0.91 -2.64
CA ILE A 7 -0.92 1.50 -3.03
C ILE A 7 -1.57 0.65 -4.11
N GLY A 8 -2.83 0.29 -3.90
CA GLY A 8 -3.62 -0.42 -4.89
C GLY A 8 -3.32 -1.90 -4.97
N MET A 9 -3.28 -2.57 -3.84
CA MET A 9 -2.98 -4.00 -3.76
C MET A 9 -3.94 -4.82 -4.60
N GLY A 10 -3.47 -5.31 -5.74
CA GLY A 10 -4.16 -6.27 -6.59
C GLY A 10 -3.37 -7.58 -6.63
N ASN A 11 -3.59 -8.41 -7.66
CA ASN A 11 -2.88 -9.68 -7.77
C ASN A 11 -1.36 -9.50 -7.83
N MET A 12 -0.90 -8.54 -8.61
CA MET A 12 0.53 -8.21 -8.69
C MET A 12 1.05 -7.67 -7.37
N GLY A 13 0.28 -6.78 -6.75
CA GLY A 13 0.66 -6.22 -5.47
C GLY A 13 0.77 -7.27 -4.39
N TYR A 14 -0.10 -8.27 -4.42
CA TYR A 14 -0.07 -9.37 -3.45
C TYR A 14 1.24 -10.15 -3.55
N ALA A 15 1.69 -10.44 -4.77
CA ALA A 15 2.97 -11.13 -4.97
C ALA A 15 4.14 -10.28 -4.45
N MET A 16 4.09 -8.97 -4.71
CA MET A 16 5.10 -8.05 -4.21
C MET A 16 5.09 -7.98 -2.69
N LEU A 17 3.90 -8.00 -2.08
CA LEU A 17 3.77 -7.99 -0.63
C LEU A 17 4.41 -9.23 -0.01
N LYS A 18 4.17 -10.40 -0.60
CA LYS A 18 4.80 -11.63 -0.12
C LYS A 18 6.32 -11.57 -0.23
N GLY A 19 6.83 -10.98 -1.32
CA GLY A 19 8.24 -10.77 -1.47
C GLY A 19 8.81 -9.82 -0.42
N ALA A 20 8.08 -8.75 -0.13
CA ALA A 20 8.51 -7.77 0.87
C ALA A 20 8.56 -8.38 2.28
N LEU A 21 7.68 -9.32 2.58
CA LEU A 21 7.65 -9.99 3.89
C LEU A 21 8.91 -10.83 4.14
N LYS A 22 9.69 -11.11 3.11
CA LYS A 22 10.97 -11.79 3.27
C LYS A 22 12.08 -10.85 3.71
N VAL A 23 11.89 -9.55 3.51
CA VAL A 23 12.90 -8.52 3.79
C VAL A 23 12.48 -7.62 4.94
N PHE A 24 11.20 -7.27 5.00
CA PHE A 24 10.64 -6.40 6.02
C PHE A 24 9.73 -7.17 6.95
N GLU A 25 9.64 -6.74 8.19
CA GLU A 25 8.67 -7.30 9.10
C GLU A 25 7.28 -6.80 8.77
N LYS A 26 6.25 -7.58 9.09
CA LYS A 26 4.87 -7.20 8.78
C LYS A 26 4.46 -5.86 9.37
N ASP A 27 5.01 -5.49 10.51
CA ASP A 27 4.70 -4.21 11.16
C ASP A 27 5.32 -3.02 10.44
N ASP A 28 6.27 -3.25 9.54
CA ASP A 28 6.92 -2.21 8.74
C ASP A 28 6.25 -2.00 7.38
N ILE A 29 5.17 -2.73 7.10
CA ILE A 29 4.48 -2.68 5.80
C ILE A 29 3.05 -2.23 5.99
N LEU A 30 2.59 -1.32 5.11
CA LEU A 30 1.19 -0.93 5.01
C LEU A 30 0.74 -1.11 3.56
N PHE A 31 -0.56 -1.29 3.34
CA PHE A 31 -1.08 -1.36 1.99
C PHE A 31 -2.49 -0.79 1.91
N THR A 32 -2.88 -0.37 0.70
CA THR A 32 -4.25 0.02 0.41
C THR A 32 -4.81 -0.87 -0.68
N ARG A 33 -6.13 -0.97 -0.74
CA ARG A 33 -6.83 -1.69 -1.79
C ARG A 33 -8.16 -0.99 -2.04
N LYS A 34 -8.55 -0.90 -3.30
CA LYS A 34 -9.79 -0.24 -3.68
C LYS A 34 -11.01 -0.90 -3.03
N ASN A 35 -11.02 -2.23 -2.97
CA ASN A 35 -12.09 -2.98 -2.31
C ASN A 35 -11.69 -3.22 -0.86
N SER A 36 -12.34 -2.52 0.07
CA SER A 36 -11.98 -2.60 1.48
C SER A 36 -12.27 -3.97 2.10
N VAL A 37 -13.28 -4.69 1.59
CA VAL A 37 -13.58 -6.03 2.08
C VAL A 37 -12.42 -6.96 1.78
N LEU A 38 -11.92 -6.92 0.55
CA LEU A 38 -10.76 -7.73 0.16
C LEU A 38 -9.48 -7.26 0.85
N GLY A 39 -9.36 -5.95 1.10
CA GLY A 39 -8.22 -5.41 1.84
C GLY A 39 -8.14 -5.95 3.24
N ARG A 40 -9.26 -5.98 3.95
CA ARG A 40 -9.30 -6.54 5.31
C ARG A 40 -9.05 -8.04 5.33
N SER A 41 -9.54 -8.74 4.31
CA SER A 41 -9.28 -10.16 4.16
C SER A 41 -7.78 -10.44 3.99
N MET A 42 -7.10 -9.62 3.19
CA MET A 42 -5.67 -9.74 3.00
C MET A 42 -4.90 -9.40 4.29
N GLU A 43 -5.40 -8.44 5.05
CA GLU A 43 -4.80 -8.10 6.33
C GLU A 43 -4.83 -9.29 7.28
N GLU A 44 -5.95 -9.98 7.36
CA GLU A 44 -6.07 -11.18 8.19
C GLU A 44 -5.17 -12.30 7.70
N GLU A 45 -5.07 -12.47 6.38
CA GLU A 45 -4.29 -13.54 5.79
C GLU A 45 -2.79 -13.32 5.96
N THR A 46 -2.33 -12.08 5.76
CA THR A 46 -0.89 -11.78 5.74
C THR A 46 -0.36 -11.22 7.04
N GLY A 47 -1.22 -10.68 7.88
CA GLY A 47 -0.80 -9.96 9.07
C GLY A 47 -0.29 -8.55 8.78
N VAL A 48 -0.32 -8.11 7.52
CA VAL A 48 0.10 -6.77 7.12
C VAL A 48 -1.07 -5.82 7.23
N ARG A 49 -0.83 -4.63 7.78
CA ARG A 49 -1.90 -3.68 8.06
C ARG A 49 -2.49 -3.07 6.80
N PHE A 50 -3.80 -3.11 6.69
CA PHE A 50 -4.57 -2.48 5.62
C PHE A 50 -4.97 -1.06 6.04
N VAL A 51 -4.76 -0.10 5.14
CA VAL A 51 -5.15 1.30 5.34
C VAL A 51 -6.14 1.68 4.24
N GLU A 52 -7.22 2.36 4.59
CA GLU A 52 -8.27 2.67 3.62
C GLU A 52 -7.95 3.88 2.73
N SER A 53 -7.07 4.76 3.17
CA SER A 53 -6.73 5.99 2.44
C SER A 53 -5.31 5.95 1.90
N ASN A 54 -5.16 6.24 0.60
CA ASN A 54 -3.84 6.36 0.00
C ASN A 54 -3.04 7.49 0.62
N ALA A 55 -3.70 8.60 0.95
CA ALA A 55 -3.02 9.74 1.57
C ALA A 55 -2.54 9.39 2.98
N GLU A 56 -3.37 8.69 3.75
CA GLU A 56 -2.97 8.24 5.07
C GLU A 56 -1.78 7.30 5.01
N LEU A 57 -1.81 6.36 4.06
CA LEU A 57 -0.69 5.44 3.88
C LEU A 57 0.58 6.20 3.53
N ALA A 58 0.51 7.11 2.55
CA ALA A 58 1.68 7.87 2.10
C ALA A 58 2.29 8.71 3.22
N ASN A 59 1.46 9.20 4.14
CA ASN A 59 1.92 10.01 5.26
C ASN A 59 2.60 9.17 6.35
N ASN A 60 2.44 7.86 6.30
CA ASN A 60 2.92 6.96 7.36
C ASN A 60 3.97 5.97 6.91
N VAL A 61 4.53 6.15 5.72
CA VAL A 61 5.58 5.25 5.21
C VAL A 61 6.77 6.05 4.71
N LYS A 62 7.92 5.42 4.71
CA LYS A 62 9.15 6.03 4.22
C LYS A 62 9.30 5.81 2.71
N TYR A 63 8.91 4.64 2.21
CA TYR A 63 8.97 4.30 0.80
C TYR A 63 7.59 3.93 0.30
N LEU A 64 7.27 4.32 -0.92
CA LEU A 64 5.95 4.14 -1.49
C LEU A 64 6.06 3.38 -2.81
N ILE A 65 5.27 2.32 -2.94
CA ILE A 65 5.23 1.53 -4.17
C ILE A 65 3.81 1.57 -4.74
N LEU A 66 3.69 1.99 -6.01
CA LEU A 66 2.41 2.01 -6.71
C LEU A 66 2.17 0.65 -7.33
N ALA A 67 1.26 -0.11 -6.74
CA ALA A 67 0.91 -1.45 -7.19
C ALA A 67 -0.39 -1.45 -7.99
N VAL A 68 -0.60 -0.41 -8.79
CA VAL A 68 -1.77 -0.25 -9.65
C VAL A 68 -1.34 -0.27 -11.11
N LYS A 69 -2.32 -0.44 -12.01
CA LYS A 69 -2.02 -0.39 -13.44
C LYS A 69 -1.55 1.02 -13.83
N PRO A 70 -0.66 1.15 -14.81
CA PRO A 70 -0.13 2.48 -15.19
C PRO A 70 -1.18 3.53 -15.48
N GLN A 71 -2.32 3.16 -16.06
CA GLN A 71 -3.37 4.12 -16.34
C GLN A 71 -4.01 4.69 -15.08
N MET A 72 -3.75 4.12 -13.92
CA MET A 72 -4.28 4.60 -12.64
C MET A 72 -3.30 5.51 -11.91
N TYR A 73 -2.07 5.65 -12.40
CA TYR A 73 -1.02 6.39 -11.70
C TYR A 73 -1.41 7.84 -11.45
N ASP A 74 -1.93 8.52 -12.49
CA ASP A 74 -2.27 9.94 -12.36
C ASP A 74 -3.31 10.17 -11.27
N GLN A 75 -4.31 9.31 -11.19
CA GLN A 75 -5.36 9.42 -10.20
C GLN A 75 -4.81 9.17 -8.79
N VAL A 76 -3.97 8.17 -8.63
CA VAL A 76 -3.37 7.84 -7.34
C VAL A 76 -2.45 8.97 -6.89
N ILE A 77 -1.63 9.49 -7.79
CA ILE A 77 -0.71 10.58 -7.49
C ILE A 77 -1.47 11.82 -7.03
N LYS A 78 -2.60 12.14 -7.66
CA LYS A 78 -3.43 13.26 -7.23
C LYS A 78 -3.95 13.09 -5.81
N ASN A 79 -4.26 11.86 -5.43
CA ASN A 79 -4.75 11.58 -4.08
C ASN A 79 -3.69 11.79 -3.00
N ILE A 80 -2.43 11.70 -3.36
CA ILE A 80 -1.33 11.75 -2.39
C ILE A 80 -0.37 12.91 -2.58
N GLU A 81 -0.55 13.74 -3.62
CA GLU A 81 0.41 14.78 -3.95
C GLU A 81 0.59 15.81 -2.82
N ASN A 82 -0.45 16.09 -2.05
CA ASN A 82 -0.36 17.02 -0.93
C ASN A 82 0.47 16.46 0.22
N VAL A 83 0.69 15.15 0.24
CA VAL A 83 1.44 14.48 1.29
C VAL A 83 2.91 14.36 0.90
N ILE A 84 3.20 14.08 -0.37
CA ILE A 84 4.55 13.74 -0.81
C ILE A 84 5.32 14.89 -1.48
N THR A 85 4.69 16.00 -1.76
CA THR A 85 5.31 17.13 -2.47
C THR A 85 6.05 18.11 -1.57
N LYS A 86 6.65 17.63 -0.58
CA LYS A 86 7.37 18.53 0.35
C LYS A 86 8.84 18.65 0.06
#